data_e91e0551d5e3658b0dcb3713528efa40
#
_entry.id   e91e0551d5e3658b0dcb3713528efa40
#
_cell.length_a   1.000
_cell.length_b   1.000
_cell.length_c   1.000
_cell.angle_alpha   90.00
_cell.angle_beta   90.00
_cell.angle_gamma   90.00
#
_symmetry.space_group_name_H-M   'P 1'
#
loop_
_entity.id
_entity.type
_entity.pdbx_description
1 polymer ?
#
loop_
_entity_poly.entity_id
_entity_poly.type
_entity_poly.pdbx_seq_one_letter_code
_entity_poly.pdbx_strand_id
1 'polypeptide(L)'
;GGDAASGKRTVGGLSQGKGGAVNLTIPASRMSDLINKPGQTVSYKGKTITYPKVEFMLSAGGSPIGHQPNVNELIEAMRKLDTIVVLEPWWTPTAKMADIVFPATTTLERDDIASGMSYSNDRIYAMKQVVKPAYEAKDDYEIFTLLAQRFGTEKKYTRDRSVKDWIEGLYSKSYAKREMNITFEEFWEKGSVHYEI
;
A
#
# COMPACT_ATOMS: atom_id res chain seq x y z
N GLY A 1 1.51 -16.79 -11.17
CA GLY A 1 0.75 -17.84 -10.61
C GLY A 1 1.13 -17.99 -9.15
N GLY A 2 0.42 -17.28 -8.25
CA GLY A 2 0.59 -17.49 -6.82
C GLY A 2 -0.10 -18.77 -6.43
N ASP A 3 0.64 -19.61 -5.75
CA ASP A 3 0.18 -20.90 -5.27
C ASP A 3 -1.01 -20.72 -4.33
N ALA A 4 -2.10 -21.47 -4.55
CA ALA A 4 -3.29 -21.42 -3.69
C ALA A 4 -2.98 -21.77 -2.21
N ALA A 5 -1.87 -22.46 -1.96
CA ALA A 5 -1.35 -22.75 -0.63
C ALA A 5 -0.75 -21.51 0.06
N SER A 6 -0.20 -20.55 -0.68
CA SER A 6 0.40 -19.34 -0.11
C SER A 6 -0.64 -18.39 0.50
N GLY A 7 -1.84 -18.33 -0.09
CA GLY A 7 -2.92 -17.45 0.39
C GLY A 7 -3.47 -17.79 1.78
N LYS A 8 -3.21 -19.00 2.30
CA LYS A 8 -3.67 -19.40 3.64
C LYS A 8 -2.71 -18.99 4.77
N ARG A 9 -1.46 -18.69 4.46
CA ARG A 9 -0.38 -18.43 5.42
C ARG A 9 0.02 -16.97 5.53
N THR A 10 -0.39 -16.16 4.56
CA THR A 10 -0.12 -14.72 4.57
C THR A 10 -1.06 -13.96 5.51
N VAL A 11 -0.61 -12.84 6.01
CA VAL A 11 -1.50 -11.86 6.62
C VAL A 11 -2.39 -11.31 5.51
N GLY A 12 -3.69 -11.53 5.63
CA GLY A 12 -4.65 -11.01 4.66
C GLY A 12 -4.62 -9.49 4.66
N GLY A 13 -4.50 -8.89 3.49
CA GLY A 13 -4.67 -7.44 3.34
C GLY A 13 -6.05 -7.00 3.81
N LEU A 14 -6.18 -5.72 4.17
CA LEU A 14 -7.48 -5.11 4.44
C LEU A 14 -8.34 -5.24 3.17
N SER A 15 -9.58 -5.70 3.34
CA SER A 15 -10.50 -5.73 2.21
C SER A 15 -10.68 -4.32 1.67
N GLN A 16 -10.40 -4.13 0.40
CA GLN A 16 -10.72 -2.88 -0.27
C GLN A 16 -12.21 -2.57 -0.04
N GLY A 17 -12.48 -1.41 0.56
CA GLY A 17 -13.85 -0.97 0.76
C GLY A 17 -14.58 -0.95 -0.60
N LYS A 18 -15.84 -1.32 -0.62
CA LYS A 18 -16.73 -1.11 -1.77
C LYS A 18 -17.04 0.38 -1.92
N GLY A 19 -16.01 1.17 -2.12
CA GLY A 19 -16.20 2.60 -2.18
C GLY A 19 -15.17 3.22 -3.11
N GLY A 20 -15.62 3.74 -4.15
CA GLY A 20 -14.84 4.43 -5.15
C GLY A 20 -15.52 4.25 -6.48
N ALA A 21 -15.80 5.34 -7.13
CA ALA A 21 -16.60 5.41 -8.34
C ALA A 21 -15.99 4.68 -9.55
N VAL A 22 -14.75 4.18 -9.44
CA VAL A 22 -14.08 3.55 -10.58
C VAL A 22 -13.40 2.25 -10.14
N ASN A 23 -14.09 1.15 -10.40
CA ASN A 23 -13.52 -0.19 -10.26
C ASN A 23 -12.66 -0.53 -11.50
N LEU A 24 -11.75 0.39 -11.83
CA LEU A 24 -10.92 0.32 -13.03
C LEU A 24 -9.50 -0.09 -12.63
N THR A 25 -9.06 -1.25 -13.08
CA THR A 25 -7.69 -1.72 -12.91
C THR A 25 -6.95 -1.58 -14.23
N ILE A 26 -5.93 -0.76 -14.25
CA ILE A 26 -5.04 -0.59 -15.40
C ILE A 26 -3.69 -1.21 -15.03
N PRO A 27 -3.06 -2.00 -15.91
CA PRO A 27 -1.75 -2.55 -15.65
C PRO A 27 -0.73 -1.45 -15.35
N ALA A 28 0.10 -1.63 -14.34
CA ALA A 28 1.13 -0.66 -13.95
C ALA A 28 2.05 -0.28 -15.14
N SER A 29 2.37 -1.24 -16.01
CA SER A 29 3.16 -1.02 -17.24
C SER A 29 2.47 -0.12 -18.29
N ARG A 30 1.20 0.24 -18.06
CA ARG A 30 0.43 1.13 -18.94
C ARG A 30 0.20 2.52 -18.36
N MET A 31 0.95 2.89 -17.34
CA MET A 31 0.80 4.20 -16.69
C MET A 31 1.05 5.36 -17.66
N SER A 32 2.07 5.28 -18.50
CA SER A 32 2.31 6.29 -19.53
C SER A 32 1.15 6.40 -20.52
N ASP A 33 0.64 5.26 -21.01
CA ASP A 33 -0.51 5.22 -21.90
C ASP A 33 -1.77 5.81 -21.24
N LEU A 34 -2.03 5.46 -19.99
CA LEU A 34 -3.15 5.97 -19.20
C LEU A 34 -3.19 7.50 -19.18
N ILE A 35 -2.03 8.12 -18.98
CA ILE A 35 -1.92 9.59 -18.90
C ILE A 35 -1.95 10.21 -20.29
N ASN A 36 -1.26 9.61 -21.26
CA ASN A 36 -1.07 10.18 -22.58
C ASN A 36 -2.25 9.99 -23.55
N LYS A 37 -3.11 8.98 -23.29
CA LYS A 37 -4.12 8.52 -24.27
C LYS A 37 -5.53 8.45 -23.68
N PRO A 38 -6.04 9.53 -23.03
CA PRO A 38 -7.39 9.54 -22.49
C PRO A 38 -8.42 9.22 -23.59
N GLY A 39 -9.41 8.39 -23.26
CA GLY A 39 -10.45 7.95 -24.21
C GLY A 39 -10.05 6.76 -25.07
N GLN A 40 -8.79 6.38 -25.16
CA GLN A 40 -8.39 5.15 -25.85
C GLN A 40 -8.75 3.90 -25.05
N THR A 41 -8.92 2.78 -25.74
CA THR A 41 -9.27 1.50 -25.14
C THR A 41 -8.08 0.54 -25.13
N VAL A 42 -8.01 -0.28 -24.10
CA VAL A 42 -7.05 -1.37 -23.97
C VAL A 42 -7.80 -2.66 -23.56
N SER A 43 -7.39 -3.78 -24.11
CA SER A 43 -7.87 -5.09 -23.66
C SER A 43 -7.02 -5.59 -22.49
N TYR A 44 -7.65 -5.90 -21.37
CA TYR A 44 -6.97 -6.46 -20.21
C TYR A 44 -7.87 -7.47 -19.48
N LYS A 45 -7.34 -8.68 -19.26
CA LYS A 45 -8.06 -9.79 -18.62
C LYS A 45 -9.45 -10.05 -19.22
N GLY A 46 -9.56 -10.02 -20.55
CA GLY A 46 -10.82 -10.26 -21.28
C GLY A 46 -11.83 -9.11 -21.21
N LYS A 47 -11.46 -7.96 -20.68
CA LYS A 47 -12.29 -6.76 -20.61
C LYS A 47 -11.69 -5.64 -21.47
N THR A 48 -12.55 -4.86 -22.09
CA THR A 48 -12.15 -3.60 -22.73
C THR A 48 -12.22 -2.48 -21.69
N ILE A 49 -11.12 -1.79 -21.50
CA ILE A 49 -10.97 -0.70 -20.55
C ILE A 49 -10.71 0.59 -21.33
N THR A 50 -11.45 1.64 -21.03
CA THR A 50 -11.21 2.98 -21.61
C THR A 50 -10.39 3.79 -20.61
N TYR A 51 -9.29 4.41 -21.06
CA TYR A 51 -8.48 5.28 -20.20
C TYR A 51 -9.25 6.54 -19.83
N PRO A 52 -9.43 6.84 -18.54
CA PRO A 52 -9.97 8.12 -18.09
C PRO A 52 -8.96 9.25 -18.33
N LYS A 53 -9.42 10.48 -18.31
CA LYS A 53 -8.54 11.64 -18.15
C LYS A 53 -8.01 11.63 -16.71
N VAL A 54 -6.70 11.69 -16.54
CA VAL A 54 -6.03 11.74 -15.23
C VAL A 54 -5.36 13.10 -15.11
N GLU A 55 -5.69 13.81 -14.05
CA GLU A 55 -5.15 15.15 -13.72
C GLU A 55 -4.36 15.14 -12.41
N PHE A 56 -4.66 14.18 -11.53
CA PHE A 56 -4.08 14.06 -10.21
C PHE A 56 -3.49 12.66 -9.99
N MET A 57 -2.31 12.60 -9.40
CA MET A 57 -1.66 11.36 -8.98
C MET A 57 -1.29 11.43 -7.49
N LEU A 58 -1.66 10.41 -6.75
CA LEU A 58 -1.15 10.17 -5.40
C LEU A 58 -0.43 8.84 -5.35
N SER A 59 0.84 8.86 -4.97
CA SER A 59 1.67 7.66 -4.80
C SER A 59 1.98 7.45 -3.32
N ALA A 60 1.52 6.33 -2.78
CA ALA A 60 1.84 5.91 -1.42
C ALA A 60 2.47 4.52 -1.48
N GLY A 61 3.70 4.40 -1.04
CA GLY A 61 4.45 3.15 -1.08
C GLY A 61 4.77 2.68 -2.49
N GLY A 62 5.83 3.16 -3.05
CA GLY A 62 6.35 2.77 -4.37
C GLY A 62 6.91 3.95 -5.15
N SER A 63 7.86 3.67 -6.01
CA SER A 63 8.50 4.68 -6.86
C SER A 63 8.27 4.33 -8.34
N PRO A 64 7.17 4.82 -8.97
CA PRO A 64 6.87 4.52 -10.37
C PRO A 64 8.06 4.74 -11.31
N ILE A 65 8.78 5.84 -11.17
CA ILE A 65 9.95 6.14 -12.01
C ILE A 65 11.07 5.09 -11.81
N GLY A 66 11.19 4.50 -10.63
CA GLY A 66 12.19 3.46 -10.37
C GLY A 66 11.81 2.07 -10.85
N HIS A 67 10.54 1.81 -11.15
CA HIS A 67 10.03 0.44 -11.36
C HIS A 67 9.30 0.23 -12.69
N GLN A 68 8.84 1.30 -13.34
CA GLN A 68 8.07 1.16 -14.58
C GLN A 68 8.97 1.08 -15.82
N PRO A 69 8.54 0.32 -16.84
CA PRO A 69 9.24 0.32 -18.13
C PRO A 69 9.10 1.67 -18.82
N ASN A 70 10.04 1.97 -19.74
CA ASN A 70 10.04 3.19 -20.51
C ASN A 70 9.93 4.47 -19.66
N VAL A 71 10.86 4.61 -18.74
CA VAL A 71 10.87 5.69 -17.73
C VAL A 71 10.83 7.09 -18.35
N ASN A 72 11.47 7.29 -19.50
CA ASN A 72 11.49 8.60 -20.14
C ASN A 72 10.08 9.02 -20.60
N GLU A 73 9.33 8.11 -21.21
CA GLU A 73 7.93 8.36 -21.58
C GLU A 73 7.05 8.59 -20.36
N LEU A 74 7.30 7.85 -19.26
CA LEU A 74 6.58 8.04 -18.02
C LEU A 74 6.83 9.43 -17.43
N ILE A 75 8.08 9.89 -17.42
CA ILE A 75 8.43 11.24 -16.95
C ILE A 75 7.70 12.31 -17.75
N GLU A 76 7.72 12.20 -19.09
CA GLU A 76 7.00 13.15 -19.96
C GLU A 76 5.47 13.08 -19.75
N ALA A 77 4.93 11.90 -19.49
CA ALA A 77 3.52 11.74 -19.18
C ALA A 77 3.18 12.40 -17.82
N MET A 78 3.96 12.12 -16.78
CA MET A 78 3.73 12.67 -15.43
C MET A 78 3.77 14.20 -15.41
N ARG A 79 4.61 14.83 -16.23
CA ARG A 79 4.67 16.31 -16.37
C ARG A 79 3.37 16.94 -16.89
N LYS A 80 2.45 16.15 -17.43
CA LYS A 80 1.14 16.63 -17.91
C LYS A 80 0.06 16.62 -16.83
N LEU A 81 0.36 16.02 -15.68
CA LEU A 81 -0.56 16.00 -14.55
C LEU A 81 -0.58 17.37 -13.86
N ASP A 82 -1.75 17.78 -13.40
CA ASP A 82 -1.91 19.05 -12.69
C ASP A 82 -1.27 19.01 -11.30
N THR A 83 -1.29 17.85 -10.67
CA THR A 83 -0.73 17.68 -9.31
C THR A 83 -0.25 16.24 -9.08
N ILE A 84 0.95 16.12 -8.55
CA ILE A 84 1.55 14.87 -8.11
C ILE A 84 1.85 14.97 -6.61
N VAL A 85 1.24 14.08 -5.84
CA VAL A 85 1.47 13.95 -4.39
C VAL A 85 2.14 12.61 -4.11
N VAL A 86 3.18 12.63 -3.29
CA VAL A 86 3.94 11.40 -2.94
C VAL A 86 4.09 11.31 -1.42
N LEU A 87 3.81 10.12 -0.88
CA LEU A 87 4.17 9.75 0.49
C LEU A 87 5.46 8.94 0.42
N GLU A 88 6.56 9.49 0.94
CA GLU A 88 7.88 8.88 0.75
C GLU A 88 8.84 9.25 1.88
N PRO A 89 9.56 8.30 2.49
CA PRO A 89 10.61 8.58 3.46
C PRO A 89 11.91 9.07 2.82
N TRP A 90 12.10 8.88 1.51
CA TRP A 90 13.34 9.16 0.80
C TRP A 90 13.13 10.05 -0.42
N TRP A 91 14.15 10.81 -0.81
CA TRP A 91 14.15 11.59 -2.04
C TRP A 91 14.35 10.69 -3.28
N THR A 92 13.40 9.80 -3.53
CA THR A 92 13.37 8.97 -4.73
C THR A 92 13.19 9.81 -6.01
N PRO A 93 13.49 9.28 -7.19
CA PRO A 93 13.20 9.98 -8.44
C PRO A 93 11.74 10.41 -8.57
N THR A 94 10.79 9.62 -8.07
CA THR A 94 9.36 9.97 -8.07
C THR A 94 9.07 11.13 -7.11
N ALA A 95 9.64 11.11 -5.90
CA ALA A 95 9.49 12.19 -4.94
C ALA A 95 10.05 13.53 -5.48
N LYS A 96 11.16 13.48 -6.22
CA LYS A 96 11.77 14.67 -6.83
C LYS A 96 10.93 15.29 -7.97
N MET A 97 9.97 14.55 -8.49
CA MET A 97 9.02 15.04 -9.50
C MET A 97 7.67 15.46 -8.94
N ALA A 98 7.43 15.21 -7.65
CA ALA A 98 6.18 15.56 -7.00
C ALA A 98 6.08 17.05 -6.72
N ASP A 99 4.86 17.58 -6.78
CA ASP A 99 4.52 18.93 -6.33
C ASP A 99 4.44 19.00 -4.81
N ILE A 100 3.99 17.90 -4.18
CA ILE A 100 3.87 17.78 -2.73
C ILE A 100 4.45 16.42 -2.29
N VAL A 101 5.34 16.47 -1.31
CA VAL A 101 5.86 15.26 -0.66
C VAL A 101 5.47 15.28 0.81
N PHE A 102 4.71 14.27 1.24
CA PHE A 102 4.46 14.02 2.65
C PHE A 102 5.56 13.11 3.19
N PRO A 103 6.31 13.53 4.21
CA PRO A 103 7.32 12.67 4.82
C PRO A 103 6.65 11.48 5.51
N ALA A 104 6.87 10.29 4.97
CA ALA A 104 6.34 9.05 5.52
C ALA A 104 7.36 8.39 6.45
N THR A 105 6.87 7.67 7.46
CA THR A 105 7.72 6.89 8.34
C THR A 105 8.33 5.68 7.64
N THR A 106 9.55 5.33 8.03
CA THR A 106 10.15 4.04 7.72
C THR A 106 9.51 2.92 8.55
N THR A 107 9.81 1.68 8.22
CA THR A 107 9.33 0.50 8.97
C THR A 107 9.85 0.43 10.41
N LEU A 108 10.95 1.10 10.72
CA LEU A 108 11.50 1.16 12.08
C LEU A 108 10.83 2.23 12.96
N GLU A 109 10.10 3.13 12.35
CA GLU A 109 9.48 4.29 12.99
C GLU A 109 8.00 4.09 13.32
N ARG A 110 7.44 2.91 13.04
CA ARG A 110 6.03 2.59 13.33
C ARG A 110 5.87 1.12 13.71
N ASP A 111 4.74 0.81 14.35
CA ASP A 111 4.28 -0.56 14.50
C ASP A 111 3.59 -1.03 13.21
N ASP A 112 3.84 -2.29 12.83
CA ASP A 112 3.23 -2.91 11.67
C ASP A 112 3.24 -4.45 11.81
N ILE A 113 2.69 -5.15 10.84
CA ILE A 113 2.72 -6.61 10.74
C ILE A 113 3.06 -7.02 9.31
N ALA A 114 3.96 -7.96 9.16
CA ALA A 114 4.33 -8.48 7.85
C ALA A 114 4.34 -10.01 7.81
N SER A 115 4.20 -10.56 6.63
CA SER A 115 4.47 -11.98 6.34
C SER A 115 5.65 -12.11 5.39
N GLY A 116 6.33 -13.25 5.42
CA GLY A 116 7.35 -13.58 4.42
C GLY A 116 6.74 -13.49 3.03
N MET A 117 7.38 -12.73 2.14
CA MET A 117 6.86 -12.51 0.79
C MET A 117 7.36 -13.55 -0.20
N SER A 118 6.48 -13.90 -1.13
CA SER A 118 6.67 -14.62 -2.40
C SER A 118 7.14 -16.09 -2.33
N TYR A 119 8.25 -16.43 -1.74
CA TYR A 119 8.80 -17.79 -1.86
C TYR A 119 8.78 -18.58 -0.56
N SER A 120 8.82 -17.91 0.58
CA SER A 120 8.89 -18.59 1.85
C SER A 120 7.69 -18.34 2.75
N ASN A 121 6.62 -17.82 2.44
CA ASN A 121 5.42 -17.53 3.27
C ASN A 121 5.28 -18.37 4.57
N ASP A 122 6.42 -18.71 5.16
CA ASP A 122 6.62 -19.55 6.30
C ASP A 122 6.69 -18.78 7.62
N ARG A 123 6.57 -17.44 7.58
CA ARG A 123 6.71 -16.59 8.77
C ARG A 123 5.76 -15.41 8.77
N ILE A 124 5.43 -14.99 9.99
CA ILE A 124 4.79 -13.71 10.28
C ILE A 124 5.67 -12.93 11.26
N TYR A 125 5.79 -11.63 11.06
CA TYR A 125 6.65 -10.74 11.84
C TYR A 125 5.84 -9.66 12.53
N ALA A 126 6.11 -9.44 13.82
CA ALA A 126 5.70 -8.24 14.54
C ALA A 126 6.75 -7.16 14.29
N MET A 127 6.41 -6.17 13.49
CA MET A 127 7.29 -5.06 13.16
C MET A 127 7.09 -3.96 14.19
N LYS A 128 7.81 -4.06 15.31
CA LYS A 128 7.70 -3.10 16.40
C LYS A 128 8.44 -1.81 16.08
N GLN A 129 7.87 -0.70 16.47
CA GLN A 129 8.56 0.58 16.43
C GLN A 129 9.84 0.52 17.29
N VAL A 130 10.97 0.87 16.71
CA VAL A 130 12.31 0.85 17.35
C VAL A 130 12.80 2.26 17.64
N VAL A 131 12.48 3.20 16.77
CA VAL A 131 12.85 4.62 16.86
C VAL A 131 11.63 5.50 16.69
N LYS A 132 11.68 6.70 17.24
CA LYS A 132 10.63 7.70 17.01
C LYS A 132 10.68 8.19 15.56
N PRO A 133 9.52 8.54 14.96
CA PRO A 133 9.50 9.20 13.66
C PRO A 133 10.43 10.40 13.61
N ALA A 134 11.18 10.52 12.52
CA ALA A 134 12.08 11.64 12.31
C ALA A 134 11.29 12.89 11.92
N TYR A 135 11.60 14.01 12.54
CA TYR A 135 11.00 15.31 12.25
C TYR A 135 9.45 15.28 12.26
N GLU A 136 8.82 15.61 11.14
CA GLU A 136 7.37 15.64 10.96
C GLU A 136 6.82 14.40 10.24
N ALA A 137 7.64 13.35 10.10
CA ALA A 137 7.21 12.12 9.44
C ALA A 137 6.04 11.47 10.18
N LYS A 138 5.05 11.03 9.41
CA LYS A 138 3.86 10.34 9.86
C LYS A 138 3.69 9.03 9.10
N ASP A 139 3.07 8.04 9.74
CA ASP A 139 2.74 6.83 9.00
C ASP A 139 1.60 7.08 7.99
N ASP A 140 1.51 6.21 6.99
CA ASP A 140 0.51 6.35 5.92
C ASP A 140 -0.91 6.36 6.48
N TYR A 141 -1.19 5.59 7.55
CA TYR A 141 -2.50 5.56 8.17
C TYR A 141 -2.86 6.91 8.80
N GLU A 142 -1.91 7.55 9.50
CA GLU A 142 -2.10 8.88 10.07
C GLU A 142 -2.30 9.93 8.98
N ILE A 143 -1.46 9.92 7.92
CA ILE A 143 -1.59 10.86 6.80
C ILE A 143 -2.98 10.75 6.15
N PHE A 144 -3.41 9.53 5.83
CA PHE A 144 -4.73 9.32 5.24
C PHE A 144 -5.88 9.59 6.21
N THR A 145 -5.68 9.40 7.51
CA THR A 145 -6.67 9.79 8.53
C THR A 145 -6.86 11.31 8.54
N LEU A 146 -5.78 12.08 8.53
CA LEU A 146 -5.84 13.54 8.47
C LEU A 146 -6.51 14.03 7.18
N LEU A 147 -6.25 13.40 6.05
CA LEU A 147 -6.95 13.68 4.80
C LEU A 147 -8.44 13.35 4.91
N ALA A 148 -8.78 12.18 5.45
CA ALA A 148 -10.16 11.75 5.64
C ALA A 148 -10.95 12.69 6.57
N GLN A 149 -10.31 13.25 7.60
CA GLN A 149 -10.89 14.27 8.45
C GLN A 149 -11.28 15.52 7.65
N ARG A 150 -10.39 16.00 6.78
CA ARG A 150 -10.67 17.16 5.92
C ARG A 150 -11.84 16.94 4.96
N PHE A 151 -12.05 15.68 4.54
CA PHE A 151 -13.18 15.30 3.69
C PHE A 151 -14.43 14.87 4.48
N GLY A 152 -14.43 14.92 5.82
CA GLY A 152 -15.54 14.47 6.65
C GLY A 152 -15.82 12.96 6.58
N THR A 153 -14.80 12.17 6.22
CA THR A 153 -14.92 10.71 5.99
C THR A 153 -14.07 9.88 6.95
N GLU A 154 -13.56 10.47 8.04
CA GLU A 154 -12.67 9.84 8.99
C GLU A 154 -13.19 8.50 9.50
N LYS A 155 -14.41 8.47 10.04
CA LYS A 155 -15.02 7.23 10.55
C LYS A 155 -15.17 6.14 9.49
N LYS A 156 -15.42 6.54 8.24
CA LYS A 156 -15.51 5.58 7.14
C LYS A 156 -14.13 4.99 6.81
N TYR A 157 -13.07 5.78 6.92
CA TYR A 157 -11.70 5.35 6.69
C TYR A 157 -11.17 4.52 7.86
N THR A 158 -11.17 5.08 9.06
CA THR A 158 -10.60 4.46 10.27
C THR A 158 -11.46 3.32 10.81
N ARG A 159 -12.79 3.37 10.62
CA ARG A 159 -13.78 2.50 11.28
C ARG A 159 -13.65 2.56 12.81
N ASP A 160 -13.29 3.73 13.33
CA ASP A 160 -13.03 3.98 14.74
C ASP A 160 -11.96 3.03 15.34
N ARG A 161 -10.98 2.59 14.54
CA ARG A 161 -9.89 1.69 14.94
C ARG A 161 -8.56 2.42 14.99
N SER A 162 -7.77 2.08 16.00
CA SER A 162 -6.36 2.46 16.08
C SER A 162 -5.49 1.57 15.17
N VAL A 163 -4.23 1.96 14.96
CA VAL A 163 -3.22 1.12 14.28
C VAL A 163 -3.11 -0.24 14.94
N LYS A 164 -3.08 -0.29 16.28
CA LYS A 164 -3.02 -1.53 17.03
C LYS A 164 -4.23 -2.43 16.76
N ASP A 165 -5.45 -1.88 16.77
CA ASP A 165 -6.66 -2.66 16.47
C ASP A 165 -6.63 -3.26 15.06
N TRP A 166 -6.04 -2.53 14.09
CA TRP A 166 -5.85 -3.05 12.74
C TRP A 166 -4.84 -4.19 12.71
N ILE A 167 -3.69 -4.04 13.38
CA ILE A 167 -2.65 -5.08 13.46
C ILE A 167 -3.21 -6.35 14.11
N GLU A 168 -3.91 -6.23 15.23
CA GLU A 168 -4.58 -7.36 15.92
C GLU A 168 -5.64 -8.01 15.01
N GLY A 169 -6.44 -7.19 14.33
CA GLY A 169 -7.43 -7.67 13.37
C GLY A 169 -6.84 -8.41 12.17
N LEU A 170 -5.66 -8.01 11.70
CA LEU A 170 -4.91 -8.72 10.67
C LEU A 170 -4.32 -10.02 11.22
N TYR A 171 -3.71 -9.96 12.40
CA TYR A 171 -3.16 -11.13 13.07
C TYR A 171 -4.21 -12.21 13.31
N SER A 172 -5.42 -11.84 13.73
CA SER A 172 -6.51 -12.78 14.00
C SER A 172 -6.85 -13.68 12.81
N LYS A 173 -6.53 -13.27 11.60
CA LYS A 173 -6.72 -14.03 10.35
C LYS A 173 -5.49 -14.83 9.93
N SER A 174 -4.38 -14.69 10.64
CA SER A 174 -3.13 -15.37 10.33
C SER A 174 -3.19 -16.88 10.60
N TYR A 175 -2.30 -17.63 9.97
CA TYR A 175 -2.12 -19.04 10.24
C TYR A 175 -1.67 -19.29 11.70
N ALA A 176 -0.78 -18.45 12.22
CA ALA A 176 -0.30 -18.52 13.60
C ALA A 176 -1.46 -18.51 14.62
N LYS A 177 -2.45 -17.63 14.40
CA LYS A 177 -3.63 -17.58 15.30
C LYS A 177 -4.57 -18.76 15.09
N ARG A 178 -4.88 -19.11 13.85
CA ARG A 178 -5.95 -20.05 13.54
C ARG A 178 -5.56 -21.52 13.72
N GLU A 179 -4.35 -21.87 13.33
CA GLU A 179 -3.88 -23.27 13.27
C GLU A 179 -2.89 -23.59 14.39
N MET A 180 -2.08 -22.60 14.82
CA MET A 180 -1.11 -22.78 15.91
C MET A 180 -1.63 -22.29 17.26
N ASN A 181 -2.78 -21.63 17.29
CA ASN A 181 -3.42 -21.07 18.50
C ASN A 181 -2.52 -20.15 19.34
N ILE A 182 -1.57 -19.45 18.69
CA ILE A 182 -0.70 -18.48 19.34
C ILE A 182 -1.49 -17.20 19.57
N THR A 183 -1.42 -16.63 20.78
CA THR A 183 -2.10 -15.36 21.08
C THR A 183 -1.39 -14.19 20.42
N PHE A 184 -2.07 -13.04 20.31
CA PHE A 184 -1.45 -11.83 19.76
C PHE A 184 -0.29 -11.36 20.64
N GLU A 185 -0.46 -11.42 21.96
CA GLU A 185 0.54 -11.03 22.94
C GLU A 185 1.80 -11.89 22.82
N GLU A 186 1.65 -13.21 22.75
CA GLU A 186 2.77 -14.14 22.54
C GLU A 186 3.50 -13.88 21.23
N PHE A 187 2.75 -13.67 20.14
CA PHE A 187 3.32 -13.32 18.84
C PHE A 187 4.08 -12.00 18.92
N TRP A 188 3.43 -10.97 19.50
CA TRP A 188 4.00 -9.64 19.59
C TRP A 188 5.27 -9.65 20.46
N GLU A 189 5.29 -10.38 21.55
CA GLU A 189 6.46 -10.54 22.42
C GLU A 189 7.61 -11.24 21.69
N LYS A 190 7.34 -12.39 21.06
CA LYS A 190 8.34 -13.17 20.30
C LYS A 190 8.91 -12.44 19.09
N GLY A 191 8.19 -11.50 18.52
CA GLY A 191 8.59 -10.76 17.33
C GLY A 191 8.36 -11.51 16.01
N SER A 192 8.32 -12.83 16.01
CA SER A 192 7.98 -13.62 14.81
C SER A 192 7.46 -15.01 15.16
N VAL A 193 6.69 -15.58 14.23
CA VAL A 193 6.28 -16.99 14.28
C VAL A 193 6.66 -17.63 12.95
N HIS A 194 7.32 -18.79 13.04
CA HIS A 194 7.67 -19.63 11.90
C HIS A 194 6.61 -20.71 11.73
N TYR A 195 6.23 -21.00 10.50
CA TYR A 195 5.32 -22.08 10.12
C TYR A 195 6.13 -23.24 9.59
N GLU A 196 5.94 -24.45 10.11
CA GLU A 196 6.46 -25.66 9.50
C GLU A 196 5.71 -25.91 8.18
N ILE A 197 6.47 -26.16 7.11
CA ILE A 197 5.97 -26.35 5.74
C ILE A 197 5.83 -27.86 5.50
#